data_4b2fbd05daa75f740118cb2d4ee6840f
#
_entry.id   4b2fbd05daa75f740118cb2d4ee6840f
#
_cell.length_a   1.000
_cell.length_b   1.000
_cell.length_c   1.000
_cell.angle_alpha   90.00
_cell.angle_beta   90.00
_cell.angle_gamma   90.00
#
_symmetry.space_group_name_H-M   'P 1'
#
loop_
_entity.id
_entity.type
_entity.pdbx_description
1 polymer ?
#
loop_
_entity_poly.entity_id
_entity_poly.type
_entity_poly.pdbx_seq_one_letter_code
_entity_poly.pdbx_strand_id
1 'polypeptide(L)'
;MKNIITFLFLMFLPVFALAQTEKLDAIFEKYQEAEGVTSIKIAKPMFRLLNNINIDDSDMDKIKPLISKMNGLKILIMEKPEKAENPTAAQLAAINEASKVKNEILAAVKNLKYDELMTLNSKDNKIKFLAADTSSNLLNNMLLTISSEDENILMMLDGQISMDDVSNLINDVQKEDKAHKTPEKPKK
;
A
#
# COMPACT_ATOMS: atom_id res chain seq x y z
N MET A 1 6.07 -17.90 -42.40
CA MET A 1 6.85 -16.89 -41.63
C MET A 1 5.98 -15.97 -40.79
N LYS A 2 4.76 -15.59 -41.20
CA LYS A 2 3.84 -14.76 -40.35
C LYS A 2 3.48 -15.38 -38.98
N ASN A 3 3.25 -16.67 -38.91
CA ASN A 3 2.80 -17.34 -37.68
C ASN A 3 3.90 -17.51 -36.62
N ILE A 4 5.16 -17.52 -36.99
CA ILE A 4 6.31 -17.63 -36.07
C ILE A 4 6.52 -16.31 -35.34
N ILE A 5 6.31 -15.18 -36.01
CA ILE A 5 6.46 -13.84 -35.43
C ILE A 5 5.34 -13.61 -34.40
N THR A 6 4.12 -14.07 -34.69
CA THR A 6 2.98 -13.96 -33.76
C THR A 6 3.20 -14.84 -32.51
N PHE A 7 3.78 -16.02 -32.66
CA PHE A 7 4.08 -16.93 -31.54
C PHE A 7 5.23 -16.36 -30.67
N LEU A 8 6.22 -15.73 -31.27
CA LEU A 8 7.32 -15.07 -30.55
C LEU A 8 6.83 -13.87 -29.74
N PHE A 9 5.84 -13.12 -30.24
CA PHE A 9 5.26 -11.98 -29.55
C PHE A 9 4.39 -12.39 -28.35
N LEU A 10 3.71 -13.54 -28.42
CA LEU A 10 2.88 -14.08 -27.34
C LEU A 10 3.70 -14.59 -26.14
N MET A 11 4.96 -14.97 -26.36
CA MET A 11 5.86 -15.50 -25.32
C MET A 11 6.50 -14.41 -24.46
N PHE A 12 6.44 -13.15 -24.90
CA PHE A 12 7.06 -12.01 -24.19
C PHE A 12 6.13 -11.24 -23.24
N LEU A 13 4.81 -11.53 -23.25
CA LEU A 13 3.81 -10.76 -22.47
C LEU A 13 3.83 -10.96 -20.94
N PRO A 14 4.22 -12.09 -20.33
CA PRO A 14 4.18 -12.22 -18.87
C PRO A 14 5.39 -11.65 -18.10
N VAL A 15 6.46 -11.25 -18.79
CA VAL A 15 7.73 -10.86 -18.15
C VAL A 15 7.65 -9.49 -17.46
N PHE A 16 6.76 -8.61 -17.90
CA PHE A 16 6.71 -7.24 -17.37
C PHE A 16 6.10 -7.11 -15.98
N ALA A 17 5.12 -7.96 -15.62
CA ALA A 17 4.49 -7.91 -14.30
C ALA A 17 5.43 -8.42 -13.20
N LEU A 18 6.20 -9.46 -13.46
CA LEU A 18 7.20 -10.00 -12.52
C LEU A 18 8.30 -8.97 -12.22
N ALA A 19 8.75 -8.22 -13.23
CA ALA A 19 9.78 -7.20 -13.06
C ALA A 19 9.35 -6.02 -12.17
N GLN A 20 8.06 -5.76 -12.02
CA GLN A 20 7.54 -4.68 -11.16
C GLN A 20 7.52 -5.10 -9.68
N THR A 21 7.12 -6.35 -9.39
CA THR A 21 7.14 -6.91 -8.04
C THR A 21 8.56 -6.96 -7.49
N GLU A 22 9.52 -7.43 -8.31
CA GLU A 22 10.94 -7.46 -7.94
C GLU A 22 11.48 -6.07 -7.59
N LYS A 23 11.03 -5.02 -8.28
CA LYS A 23 11.43 -3.65 -7.98
C LYS A 23 10.87 -3.15 -6.65
N LEU A 24 9.61 -3.47 -6.32
CA LEU A 24 9.02 -3.14 -5.03
C LEU A 24 9.72 -3.88 -3.91
N ASP A 25 10.00 -5.15 -4.10
CA ASP A 25 10.73 -5.96 -3.14
C ASP A 25 12.14 -5.42 -2.91
N ALA A 26 12.83 -5.01 -3.97
CA ALA A 26 14.14 -4.39 -3.88
C ALA A 26 14.10 -3.05 -3.10
N ILE A 27 13.04 -2.25 -3.26
CA ILE A 27 12.84 -1.02 -2.46
C ILE A 27 12.71 -1.40 -0.98
N PHE A 28 11.85 -2.36 -0.64
CA PHE A 28 11.66 -2.78 0.74
C PHE A 28 12.96 -3.30 1.35
N GLU A 29 13.61 -4.25 0.70
CA GLU A 29 14.85 -4.87 1.19
C GLU A 29 16.00 -3.85 1.36
N LYS A 30 16.06 -2.84 0.49
CA LYS A 30 17.07 -1.77 0.59
C LYS A 30 16.85 -0.86 1.80
N TYR A 31 15.60 -0.56 2.14
CA TYR A 31 15.29 0.51 3.10
C TYR A 31 14.67 0.01 4.42
N GLN A 32 14.38 -1.29 4.57
CA GLN A 32 13.74 -1.83 5.77
C GLN A 32 14.54 -1.62 7.07
N GLU A 33 15.84 -1.43 6.98
CA GLU A 33 16.75 -1.19 8.12
C GLU A 33 17.38 0.21 8.06
N ALA A 34 16.87 1.10 7.21
CA ALA A 34 17.41 2.44 7.08
C ALA A 34 17.06 3.31 8.28
N GLU A 35 17.92 4.24 8.63
CA GLU A 35 17.68 5.19 9.72
C GLU A 35 16.44 6.05 9.42
N GLY A 36 15.56 6.22 10.42
CA GLY A 36 14.30 6.95 10.28
C GLY A 36 13.20 6.21 9.51
N VAL A 37 13.38 4.89 9.32
CA VAL A 37 12.37 4.03 8.70
C VAL A 37 11.96 2.93 9.66
N THR A 38 10.65 2.85 9.93
CA THR A 38 10.04 1.69 10.59
C THR A 38 9.51 0.75 9.52
N SER A 39 9.88 -0.53 9.57
CA SER A 39 9.44 -1.54 8.61
C SER A 39 8.58 -2.62 9.24
N ILE A 40 7.53 -3.05 8.54
CA ILE A 40 6.66 -4.16 8.91
C ILE A 40 6.57 -5.11 7.73
N LYS A 41 6.77 -6.41 7.98
CA LYS A 41 6.62 -7.47 6.96
C LYS A 41 5.73 -8.58 7.49
N ILE A 42 4.61 -8.80 6.82
CA ILE A 42 3.65 -9.86 7.13
C ILE A 42 3.64 -10.84 5.96
N ALA A 43 4.00 -12.08 6.23
CA ALA A 43 4.06 -13.12 5.21
C ALA A 43 2.77 -13.95 5.16
N LYS A 44 2.55 -14.65 4.05
CA LYS A 44 1.36 -15.48 3.79
C LYS A 44 0.93 -16.41 4.94
N PRO A 45 1.83 -17.07 5.71
CA PRO A 45 1.41 -17.90 6.84
C PRO A 45 0.64 -17.13 7.91
N MET A 46 0.98 -15.85 8.14
CA MET A 46 0.27 -15.01 9.11
C MET A 46 -1.16 -14.68 8.64
N PHE A 47 -1.36 -14.40 7.36
CA PHE A 47 -2.70 -14.18 6.81
C PHE A 47 -3.58 -15.41 6.92
N ARG A 48 -3.02 -16.62 6.70
CA ARG A 48 -3.74 -17.88 6.94
C ARG A 48 -4.12 -18.06 8.41
N LEU A 49 -3.24 -17.69 9.33
CA LEU A 49 -3.53 -17.72 10.76
C LEU A 49 -4.68 -16.77 11.09
N LEU A 50 -4.60 -15.51 10.66
CA LEU A 50 -5.65 -14.51 10.88
C LEU A 50 -7.01 -14.94 10.32
N ASN A 51 -7.04 -15.57 9.16
CA ASN A 51 -8.27 -16.07 8.55
C ASN A 51 -8.93 -17.21 9.36
N ASN A 52 -8.14 -17.97 10.14
CA ASN A 52 -8.61 -19.08 10.96
C ASN A 52 -8.97 -18.66 12.40
N ILE A 53 -8.66 -17.44 12.80
CA ILE A 53 -9.02 -16.93 14.13
C ILE A 53 -10.47 -16.42 14.05
N ASN A 54 -11.32 -16.96 14.96
CA ASN A 54 -12.66 -16.43 15.16
C ASN A 54 -12.53 -15.19 16.08
N ILE A 55 -12.46 -14.03 15.49
CA ILE A 55 -12.60 -12.74 16.17
C ILE A 55 -14.07 -12.36 16.00
N ASP A 56 -14.77 -12.22 17.13
CA ASP A 56 -16.18 -11.79 17.14
C ASP A 56 -16.22 -10.26 16.96
N ASP A 57 -15.83 -9.82 15.78
CA ASP A 57 -15.75 -8.42 15.36
C ASP A 57 -16.31 -8.29 13.93
N SER A 58 -17.36 -7.49 13.81
CA SER A 58 -18.04 -7.25 12.52
C SER A 58 -17.12 -6.66 11.46
N ASP A 59 -16.11 -5.88 11.86
CA ASP A 59 -15.17 -5.26 10.91
C ASP A 59 -14.16 -6.28 10.39
N MET A 60 -13.77 -7.24 11.25
CA MET A 60 -12.91 -8.33 10.82
C MET A 60 -13.61 -9.22 9.77
N ASP A 61 -14.90 -9.48 9.91
CA ASP A 61 -15.64 -10.30 8.96
C ASP A 61 -15.72 -9.67 7.56
N LYS A 62 -15.73 -8.35 7.48
CA LYS A 62 -15.71 -7.61 6.20
C LYS A 62 -14.38 -7.71 5.48
N ILE A 63 -13.27 -7.74 6.22
CA ILE A 63 -11.92 -7.78 5.64
C ILE A 63 -11.38 -9.21 5.45
N LYS A 64 -11.96 -10.23 6.08
CA LYS A 64 -11.57 -11.64 5.90
C LYS A 64 -11.48 -12.08 4.43
N PRO A 65 -12.44 -11.74 3.55
CA PRO A 65 -12.37 -12.11 2.13
C PRO A 65 -11.12 -11.53 1.44
N LEU A 66 -10.69 -10.33 1.83
CA LEU A 66 -9.48 -9.69 1.32
C LEU A 66 -8.23 -10.37 1.90
N ILE A 67 -8.19 -10.57 3.22
CA ILE A 67 -7.09 -11.24 3.93
C ILE A 67 -6.79 -12.61 3.32
N SER A 68 -7.82 -13.38 2.96
CA SER A 68 -7.67 -14.71 2.37
C SER A 68 -6.95 -14.71 1.02
N LYS A 69 -7.00 -13.60 0.30
CA LYS A 69 -6.39 -13.40 -1.03
C LYS A 69 -4.99 -12.80 -0.96
N MET A 70 -4.53 -12.40 0.23
CA MET A 70 -3.21 -11.79 0.42
C MET A 70 -2.12 -12.86 0.55
N ASN A 71 -1.00 -12.61 -0.11
CA ASN A 71 0.22 -13.39 -0.02
C ASN A 71 1.26 -12.70 0.88
N GLY A 72 1.23 -11.38 0.96
CA GLY A 72 2.17 -10.59 1.73
C GLY A 72 1.75 -9.13 1.89
N LEU A 73 2.23 -8.53 2.96
CA LEU A 73 2.13 -7.11 3.22
C LEU A 73 3.48 -6.61 3.71
N LYS A 74 3.99 -5.55 3.09
CA LYS A 74 5.21 -4.86 3.50
C LYS A 74 4.88 -3.38 3.68
N ILE A 75 5.32 -2.80 4.78
CA ILE A 75 5.08 -1.39 5.09
C ILE A 75 6.41 -0.75 5.43
N LEU A 76 6.69 0.42 4.85
CA LEU A 76 7.75 1.32 5.27
C LEU A 76 7.09 2.61 5.76
N ILE A 77 7.38 2.98 6.99
CA ILE A 77 6.93 4.23 7.61
C ILE A 77 8.17 5.12 7.76
N MET A 78 8.16 6.25 7.10
CA MET A 78 9.22 7.26 7.12
C MET A 78 8.72 8.42 7.97
N GLU A 79 9.10 8.44 9.23
CA GLU A 79 8.74 9.51 10.14
C GLU A 79 9.57 10.76 9.86
N LYS A 80 8.95 11.93 10.06
CA LYS A 80 9.67 13.19 10.00
C LYS A 80 10.37 13.40 11.34
N PRO A 81 11.68 13.56 11.36
CA PRO A 81 12.38 13.81 12.59
C PRO A 81 11.86 15.06 13.30
N GLU A 82 11.64 14.96 14.62
CA GLU A 82 11.26 16.12 15.43
C GLU A 82 12.28 17.26 15.30
N LYS A 83 11.78 18.46 15.05
CA LYS A 83 12.59 19.67 15.00
C LYS A 83 12.81 20.17 16.42
N ALA A 84 14.00 19.94 16.96
CA ALA A 84 14.42 20.64 18.17
C ALA A 84 14.62 22.14 17.85
N GLU A 85 14.33 23.03 18.80
CA GLU A 85 14.55 24.48 18.63
C GLU A 85 16.02 24.82 18.36
N ASN A 86 16.96 24.05 18.96
CA ASN A 86 18.39 24.18 18.76
C ASN A 86 19.01 22.79 18.53
N PRO A 87 18.92 22.24 17.32
CA PRO A 87 19.41 20.90 17.03
C PRO A 87 20.93 20.85 17.08
N THR A 88 21.47 19.81 17.69
CA THR A 88 22.90 19.49 17.63
C THR A 88 23.33 19.11 16.22
N ALA A 89 24.64 19.15 15.94
CA ALA A 89 25.16 18.72 14.64
C ALA A 89 24.82 17.26 14.32
N ALA A 90 24.78 16.36 15.31
CA ALA A 90 24.38 14.99 15.15
C ALA A 90 22.88 14.85 14.78
N GLN A 91 21.99 15.62 15.43
CA GLN A 91 20.57 15.65 15.11
C GLN A 91 20.33 16.20 13.70
N LEU A 92 21.04 17.23 13.28
CA LEU A 92 20.95 17.75 11.90
C LEU A 92 21.40 16.71 10.86
N ALA A 93 22.46 15.94 11.16
CA ALA A 93 22.93 14.87 10.28
C ALA A 93 21.86 13.75 10.15
N ALA A 94 21.25 13.32 11.25
CA ALA A 94 20.17 12.33 11.25
C ALA A 94 18.93 12.81 10.47
N ILE A 95 18.52 14.08 10.66
CA ILE A 95 17.41 14.71 9.90
C ILE A 95 17.70 14.69 8.39
N ASN A 96 18.92 15.05 8.01
CA ASN A 96 19.32 15.07 6.61
C ASN A 96 19.33 13.68 5.99
N GLU A 97 19.85 12.67 6.71
CA GLU A 97 19.86 11.29 6.22
C GLU A 97 18.45 10.71 6.09
N ALA A 98 17.58 10.88 7.10
CA ALA A 98 16.18 10.46 7.02
C ALA A 98 15.45 11.13 5.84
N SER A 99 15.70 12.43 5.61
CA SER A 99 15.12 13.16 4.48
C SER A 99 15.63 12.63 3.14
N LYS A 100 16.90 12.27 3.04
CA LYS A 100 17.50 11.67 1.85
C LYS A 100 16.89 10.31 1.57
N VAL A 101 16.83 9.42 2.56
CA VAL A 101 16.21 8.09 2.46
C VAL A 101 14.76 8.20 1.98
N LYS A 102 13.96 9.08 2.60
CA LYS A 102 12.60 9.35 2.18
C LYS A 102 12.52 9.74 0.71
N ASN A 103 13.33 10.70 0.26
CA ASN A 103 13.32 11.17 -1.12
C ASN A 103 13.74 10.07 -2.11
N GLU A 104 14.70 9.23 -1.75
CA GLU A 104 15.10 8.08 -2.55
C GLU A 104 13.96 7.06 -2.70
N ILE A 105 13.25 6.73 -1.60
CA ILE A 105 12.09 5.84 -1.63
C ILE A 105 10.99 6.40 -2.54
N LEU A 106 10.63 7.66 -2.35
CA LEU A 106 9.59 8.32 -3.17
C LEU A 106 9.98 8.40 -4.64
N ALA A 107 11.25 8.65 -4.96
CA ALA A 107 11.76 8.64 -6.32
C ALA A 107 11.74 7.24 -6.93
N ALA A 108 12.12 6.20 -6.17
CA ALA A 108 12.06 4.82 -6.61
C ALA A 108 10.61 4.39 -6.93
N VAL A 109 9.65 4.73 -6.05
CA VAL A 109 8.22 4.49 -6.28
C VAL A 109 7.71 5.21 -7.52
N LYS A 110 8.09 6.47 -7.73
CA LYS A 110 7.68 7.24 -8.91
C LYS A 110 8.17 6.64 -10.23
N ASN A 111 9.28 5.90 -10.20
CA ASN A 111 9.85 5.23 -11.36
C ASN A 111 9.19 3.86 -11.66
N LEU A 112 8.28 3.39 -10.78
CA LEU A 112 7.47 2.21 -11.06
C LEU A 112 6.41 2.56 -12.11
N LYS A 113 6.15 1.62 -13.01
CA LYS A 113 5.05 1.74 -13.97
C LYS A 113 3.77 1.20 -13.35
N TYR A 114 3.22 1.96 -12.43
CA TYR A 114 1.96 1.65 -11.74
C TYR A 114 0.88 2.60 -12.24
N ASP A 115 -0.30 2.06 -12.46
CA ASP A 115 -1.49 2.85 -12.79
C ASP A 115 -2.10 3.40 -11.50
N GLU A 116 -2.46 4.68 -11.52
CA GLU A 116 -3.13 5.32 -10.39
C GLU A 116 -4.62 4.97 -10.44
N LEU A 117 -5.08 4.20 -9.44
CA LEU A 117 -6.48 3.83 -9.31
C LEU A 117 -7.29 4.91 -8.60
N MET A 118 -6.68 5.54 -7.59
CA MET A 118 -7.32 6.58 -6.80
C MET A 118 -6.27 7.54 -6.24
N THR A 119 -6.61 8.81 -6.22
CA THR A 119 -5.88 9.83 -5.43
C THR A 119 -6.87 10.60 -4.59
N LEU A 120 -6.64 10.63 -3.29
CA LEU A 120 -7.33 11.50 -2.33
C LEU A 120 -6.35 12.59 -1.88
N ASN A 121 -6.75 13.84 -2.08
CA ASN A 121 -6.03 14.99 -1.57
C ASN A 121 -6.91 15.69 -0.52
N SER A 122 -6.43 15.78 0.69
CA SER A 122 -7.00 16.62 1.74
C SER A 122 -6.03 17.74 2.08
N LYS A 123 -6.40 18.60 3.05
CA LYS A 123 -5.53 19.68 3.50
C LYS A 123 -4.19 19.13 4.03
N ASP A 124 -4.24 18.04 4.78
CA ASP A 124 -3.11 17.54 5.56
C ASP A 124 -2.53 16.23 5.02
N ASN A 125 -3.28 15.54 4.15
CA ASN A 125 -2.93 14.19 3.68
C ASN A 125 -3.11 14.03 2.17
N LYS A 126 -2.18 13.31 1.56
CA LYS A 126 -2.30 12.82 0.19
C LYS A 126 -2.19 11.31 0.18
N ILE A 127 -3.25 10.64 -0.26
CA ILE A 127 -3.32 9.18 -0.36
C ILE A 127 -3.38 8.81 -1.83
N LYS A 128 -2.54 7.88 -2.25
CA LYS A 128 -2.57 7.31 -3.59
C LYS A 128 -2.67 5.80 -3.51
N PHE A 129 -3.57 5.26 -4.30
CA PHE A 129 -3.72 3.84 -4.51
C PHE A 129 -3.33 3.50 -5.94
N LEU A 130 -2.38 2.59 -6.11
CA LEU A 130 -1.75 2.27 -7.38
C LEU A 130 -1.73 0.75 -7.57
N ALA A 131 -1.79 0.28 -8.82
CA ALA A 131 -1.66 -1.13 -9.16
C ALA A 131 -0.71 -1.34 -10.33
N ALA A 132 -0.04 -2.48 -10.36
CA ALA A 132 0.93 -2.79 -11.41
C ALA A 132 0.27 -3.15 -12.75
N ASP A 133 -0.94 -3.69 -12.70
CA ASP A 133 -1.73 -4.07 -13.89
C ASP A 133 -3.21 -3.86 -13.60
N THR A 134 -3.84 -3.05 -14.43
CA THR A 134 -5.27 -2.73 -14.37
C THR A 134 -6.04 -3.27 -15.58
N SER A 135 -5.39 -4.05 -16.44
CA SER A 135 -5.98 -4.61 -17.64
C SER A 135 -6.99 -5.72 -17.37
N SER A 136 -6.94 -6.32 -16.18
CA SER A 136 -7.86 -7.37 -15.72
C SER A 136 -8.68 -6.86 -14.52
N ASN A 137 -9.76 -7.58 -14.21
CA ASN A 137 -10.57 -7.31 -13.02
C ASN A 137 -9.85 -7.73 -11.70
N LEU A 138 -8.64 -8.29 -11.81
CA LEU A 138 -7.80 -8.69 -10.70
C LEU A 138 -6.62 -7.72 -10.56
N LEU A 139 -6.53 -7.10 -9.42
CA LEU A 139 -5.42 -6.24 -9.04
C LEU A 139 -4.33 -7.09 -8.38
N ASN A 140 -3.16 -7.07 -8.99
CA ASN A 140 -1.97 -7.73 -8.45
C ASN A 140 -0.98 -6.65 -7.99
N ASN A 141 -0.26 -6.93 -6.90
CA ASN A 141 0.83 -6.05 -6.44
C ASN A 141 0.40 -4.59 -6.31
N MET A 142 -0.46 -4.34 -5.34
CA MET A 142 -0.96 -3.00 -5.08
C MET A 142 0.00 -2.21 -4.20
N LEU A 143 -0.02 -0.91 -4.40
CA LEU A 143 0.77 0.04 -3.65
C LEU A 143 -0.12 1.15 -3.11
N LEU A 144 -0.13 1.33 -1.81
CA LEU A 144 -0.75 2.47 -1.14
C LEU A 144 0.35 3.39 -0.64
N THR A 145 0.27 4.65 -0.99
CA THR A 145 1.12 5.70 -0.43
C THR A 145 0.29 6.70 0.35
N ILE A 146 0.70 6.99 1.57
CA ILE A 146 0.12 8.03 2.39
C ILE A 146 1.22 9.03 2.68
N SER A 147 0.98 10.30 2.37
CA SER A 147 1.90 11.40 2.66
C SER A 147 1.19 12.42 3.51
N SER A 148 1.69 12.66 4.71
CA SER A 148 1.21 13.67 5.65
C SER A 148 2.32 14.68 5.99
N GLU A 149 2.00 15.62 6.85
CA GLU A 149 2.99 16.57 7.36
C GLU A 149 4.05 15.85 8.21
N ASP A 150 3.67 14.84 8.98
CA ASP A 150 4.53 14.19 9.98
C ASP A 150 5.17 12.90 9.47
N GLU A 151 4.53 12.18 8.56
CA GLU A 151 4.99 10.88 8.10
C GLU A 151 4.68 10.61 6.62
N ASN A 152 5.42 9.66 6.05
CA ASN A 152 5.09 9.06 4.77
C ASN A 152 5.05 7.54 4.92
N ILE A 153 3.95 6.94 4.51
CA ILE A 153 3.76 5.49 4.57
C ILE A 153 3.75 4.94 3.15
N LEU A 154 4.52 3.91 2.93
CA LEU A 154 4.51 3.10 1.74
C LEU A 154 4.06 1.69 2.11
N MET A 155 2.88 1.28 1.64
CA MET A 155 2.31 -0.03 1.91
C MET A 155 2.23 -0.82 0.60
N MET A 156 2.90 -1.94 0.56
CA MET A 156 2.98 -2.85 -0.59
C MET A 156 2.17 -4.09 -0.29
N LEU A 157 1.09 -4.32 -1.05
CA LEU A 157 0.23 -5.48 -0.90
C LEU A 157 0.52 -6.47 -2.04
N ASP A 158 0.96 -7.66 -1.67
CA ASP A 158 1.03 -8.79 -2.58
C ASP A 158 -0.23 -9.65 -2.38
N GLY A 159 -0.96 -9.88 -3.46
CA GLY A 159 -2.22 -10.62 -3.44
C GLY A 159 -2.98 -10.47 -4.74
N GLN A 160 -4.08 -11.19 -4.85
CA GLN A 160 -5.01 -11.11 -5.99
C GLN A 160 -6.37 -10.61 -5.50
N ILE A 161 -6.56 -9.31 -5.52
CA ILE A 161 -7.77 -8.63 -5.06
C ILE A 161 -8.57 -8.20 -6.29
N SER A 162 -9.86 -8.56 -6.34
CA SER A 162 -10.73 -8.11 -7.44
C SER A 162 -11.21 -6.68 -7.21
N MET A 163 -11.55 -5.99 -8.30
CA MET A 163 -12.19 -4.67 -8.23
C MET A 163 -13.53 -4.75 -7.46
N ASP A 164 -14.23 -5.88 -7.55
CA ASP A 164 -15.47 -6.09 -6.80
C ASP A 164 -15.22 -6.17 -5.29
N ASP A 165 -14.12 -6.81 -4.85
CA ASP A 165 -13.74 -6.87 -3.43
C ASP A 165 -13.49 -5.45 -2.88
N VAL A 166 -12.76 -4.64 -3.64
CA VAL A 166 -12.49 -3.23 -3.27
C VAL A 166 -13.79 -2.43 -3.21
N SER A 167 -14.66 -2.59 -4.20
CA SER A 167 -15.96 -1.90 -4.26
C SER A 167 -16.85 -2.29 -3.10
N ASN A 168 -16.91 -3.56 -2.74
CA ASN A 168 -17.68 -4.05 -1.60
C ASN A 168 -17.19 -3.45 -0.29
N LEU A 169 -15.87 -3.43 -0.07
CA LEU A 169 -15.29 -2.81 1.12
C LEU A 169 -15.64 -1.33 1.23
N ILE A 170 -15.52 -0.56 0.14
CA ILE A 170 -15.87 0.87 0.12
C ILE A 170 -17.35 1.07 0.44
N ASN A 171 -18.23 0.25 -0.16
CA ASN A 171 -19.67 0.33 0.07
C ASN A 171 -20.04 0.02 1.53
N ASP A 172 -19.37 -0.92 2.16
CA ASP A 172 -19.64 -1.30 3.54
C ASP A 172 -19.20 -0.20 4.51
N VAL A 173 -18.01 0.39 4.32
CA VAL A 173 -17.55 1.55 5.08
C VAL A 173 -18.50 2.74 4.94
N GLN A 174 -19.00 3.02 3.74
CA GLN A 174 -19.94 4.13 3.51
C GLN A 174 -21.31 3.91 4.15
N LYS A 175 -21.77 2.66 4.29
CA LYS A 175 -23.04 2.35 4.99
C LYS A 175 -22.91 2.63 6.48
N GLU A 176 -21.80 2.34 7.08
CA GLU A 176 -21.54 2.58 8.52
C GLU A 176 -21.47 4.07 8.85
N ASP A 177 -20.78 4.86 8.03
CA ASP A 177 -20.73 6.31 8.19
C ASP A 177 -22.12 6.95 8.16
N LYS A 178 -23.04 6.41 7.36
CA LYS A 178 -24.44 6.87 7.29
C LYS A 178 -25.25 6.41 8.50
N ALA A 179 -25.02 5.22 9.02
CA ALA A 179 -25.71 4.70 10.21
C ALA A 179 -25.34 5.48 11.48
N HIS A 180 -24.07 5.91 11.60
CA HIS A 180 -23.61 6.72 12.74
C HIS A 180 -24.06 8.19 12.69
N LYS A 181 -24.48 8.70 11.53
CA LYS A 181 -24.94 10.09 11.34
C LYS A 181 -26.46 10.26 11.47
N THR A 182 -27.21 9.23 11.82
CA THR A 182 -28.66 9.39 12.08
C THR A 182 -28.85 10.10 13.41
N PRO A 183 -29.40 11.32 13.47
CA PRO A 183 -29.58 12.05 14.73
C PRO A 183 -30.60 11.33 15.59
N GLU A 184 -30.25 11.07 16.82
CA GLU A 184 -31.19 10.63 17.88
C GLU A 184 -32.38 11.60 17.91
N LYS A 185 -33.59 11.10 17.63
CA LYS A 185 -34.81 11.89 17.76
C LYS A 185 -34.93 12.33 19.22
N PRO A 186 -35.20 13.61 19.50
CA PRO A 186 -35.43 14.07 20.86
C PRO A 186 -36.65 13.36 21.42
N LYS A 187 -36.47 12.65 22.55
CA LYS A 187 -37.57 12.10 23.35
C LYS A 187 -38.40 13.28 23.85
N LYS A 188 -39.66 13.29 23.49
CA LYS A 188 -40.70 14.18 24.10
C LYS A 188 -41.04 13.67 25.50
#